data_d4978ea82db867dcbab6b28df990083a
#
_entry.id   d4978ea82db867dcbab6b28df990083a
#
_cell.length_a   1.000
_cell.length_b   1.000
_cell.length_c   1.000
_cell.angle_alpha   90.00
_cell.angle_beta   90.00
_cell.angle_gamma   90.00
#
_symmetry.space_group_name_H-M   'P 1'
#
loop_
_entity.id
_entity.type
_entity.pdbx_description
1 polymer ?
#
loop_
_entity_poly.entity_id
_entity_poly.type
_entity_poly.pdbx_seq_one_letter_code
_entity_poly.pdbx_strand_id
1 'polypeptide(L)'
;MPIKTQSDLPAKEILEKENIFVMDENRATHQDIRAINIAILNLMPLKEDTELQLLRSLSNTPLQVDVTFVAVSSHESKNTSMSHLNKFYETFADIKNRYFDGLIITGAPVEQMEYEEVDYWKEMCEIFEWSKTHATSTLHLCWGSQAGLYY
;
A
#
# COMPACT_ATOMS: atom_id res chain seq x y z
N MET A 1 19.84 2.50 1.44
CA MET A 1 19.52 1.74 0.23
C MET A 1 18.10 2.06 -0.16
N PRO A 2 17.74 2.04 -1.43
CA PRO A 2 16.55 2.71 -1.92
C PRO A 2 15.29 1.86 -1.82
N ILE A 3 14.16 2.55 -1.83
CA ILE A 3 12.86 1.93 -2.05
C ILE A 3 12.79 1.44 -3.51
N LYS A 4 12.26 0.24 -3.72
CA LYS A 4 11.98 -0.30 -5.05
C LYS A 4 10.56 0.07 -5.45
N THR A 5 10.42 0.66 -6.62
CA THR A 5 9.11 1.00 -7.21
C THR A 5 9.05 0.54 -8.67
N GLN A 6 7.85 0.49 -9.20
CA GLN A 6 7.66 0.33 -10.65
C GLN A 6 8.26 1.55 -11.38
N SER A 7 8.91 1.28 -12.52
CA SER A 7 9.68 2.30 -13.25
C SER A 7 8.86 3.52 -13.67
N ASP A 8 7.58 3.31 -13.95
CA ASP A 8 6.66 4.33 -14.49
C ASP A 8 5.76 4.96 -13.42
N LEU A 9 5.98 4.67 -12.13
CA LEU A 9 5.17 5.27 -11.07
C LEU A 9 5.41 6.78 -11.00
N PRO A 10 4.37 7.63 -11.09
CA PRO A 10 4.53 9.10 -11.08
C PRO A 10 5.28 9.63 -9.86
N ALA A 11 5.08 9.01 -8.70
CA ALA A 11 5.77 9.38 -7.47
C ALA A 11 7.31 9.27 -7.58
N LYS A 12 7.84 8.38 -8.44
CA LYS A 12 9.28 8.20 -8.65
C LYS A 12 9.96 9.49 -9.07
N GLU A 13 9.43 10.18 -10.10
CA GLU A 13 10.02 11.43 -10.61
C GLU A 13 10.05 12.55 -9.56
N ILE A 14 9.03 12.61 -8.70
CA ILE A 14 8.94 13.61 -7.64
C ILE A 14 9.99 13.31 -6.56
N LEU A 15 10.10 12.05 -6.14
CA LEU A 15 11.08 11.61 -5.15
C LEU A 15 12.53 11.84 -5.63
N GLU A 16 12.82 11.55 -6.89
CA GLU A 16 14.14 11.83 -7.48
C GLU A 16 14.48 13.33 -7.50
N LYS A 17 13.50 14.21 -7.79
CA LYS A 17 13.67 15.68 -7.68
C LYS A 17 13.91 16.15 -6.24
N GLU A 18 13.42 15.42 -5.27
CA GLU A 18 13.68 15.68 -3.84
C GLU A 18 15.01 15.06 -3.34
N ASN A 19 15.85 14.54 -4.24
CA ASN A 19 17.10 13.82 -3.94
C ASN A 19 16.88 12.55 -3.08
N ILE A 20 15.69 11.96 -3.15
CA ILE A 20 15.40 10.67 -2.55
C ILE A 20 15.69 9.59 -3.58
N PHE A 21 16.62 8.70 -3.26
CA PHE A 21 17.04 7.65 -4.18
C PHE A 21 15.99 6.54 -4.26
N VAL A 22 15.42 6.38 -5.45
CA VAL A 22 14.45 5.32 -5.78
C VAL A 22 15.09 4.34 -6.74
N MET A 23 14.91 3.05 -6.52
CA MET A 23 15.45 1.99 -7.36
C MET A 23 14.36 1.43 -8.26
N ASP A 24 14.66 1.26 -9.54
CA ASP A 24 13.80 0.51 -10.44
C ASP A 24 14.00 -1.01 -10.31
N GLU A 25 13.07 -1.77 -10.89
CA GLU A 25 13.10 -3.23 -10.82
C GLU A 25 14.35 -3.84 -11.43
N ASN A 26 14.83 -3.28 -12.54
CA ASN A 26 16.01 -3.80 -13.22
C ASN A 26 17.28 -3.72 -12.36
N ARG A 27 17.45 -2.62 -11.65
CA ARG A 27 18.59 -2.42 -10.76
C ARG A 27 18.47 -3.27 -9.50
N ALA A 28 17.25 -3.46 -8.99
CA ALA A 28 17.01 -4.26 -7.80
C ALA A 28 17.33 -5.75 -8.01
N THR A 29 17.09 -6.30 -9.20
CA THR A 29 17.35 -7.71 -9.52
C THR A 29 18.84 -8.07 -9.58
N HIS A 30 19.73 -7.07 -9.69
CA HIS A 30 21.16 -7.29 -9.71
C HIS A 30 21.81 -7.23 -8.32
N GLN A 31 21.04 -7.12 -7.26
CA GLN A 31 21.53 -7.10 -5.89
C GLN A 31 21.05 -8.36 -5.14
N ASP A 32 21.99 -9.09 -4.56
CA ASP A 32 21.70 -10.26 -3.71
C ASP A 32 21.35 -9.81 -2.27
N ILE A 33 20.25 -9.07 -2.15
CA ILE A 33 19.75 -8.54 -0.87
C ILE A 33 18.27 -8.88 -0.74
N ARG A 34 17.88 -9.49 0.38
CA ARG A 34 16.47 -9.68 0.71
C ARG A 34 15.82 -8.32 0.99
N ALA A 35 14.92 -7.91 0.14
CA ALA A 35 14.09 -6.73 0.36
C ALA A 35 13.06 -6.98 1.47
N ILE A 36 12.71 -5.93 2.20
CA ILE A 36 11.55 -5.93 3.09
C ILE A 36 10.30 -5.71 2.22
N ASN A 37 9.41 -6.68 2.22
CA ASN A 37 8.17 -6.62 1.43
C ASN A 37 7.07 -5.96 2.25
N ILE A 38 6.55 -4.83 1.77
CA ILE A 38 5.47 -4.08 2.42
C ILE A 38 4.27 -3.99 1.49
N ALA A 39 3.12 -4.48 1.95
CA ALA A 39 1.84 -4.20 1.32
C ALA A 39 1.23 -2.91 1.88
N ILE A 40 0.66 -2.07 1.02
CA ILE A 40 -0.05 -0.86 1.41
C ILE A 40 -1.48 -0.93 0.88
N LEU A 41 -2.43 -1.19 1.76
CA LEU A 41 -3.86 -1.09 1.47
C LEU A 41 -4.25 0.39 1.49
N ASN A 42 -4.36 0.98 0.31
CA ASN A 42 -4.63 2.41 0.15
C ASN A 42 -6.12 2.67 -0.05
N LEU A 43 -6.80 3.07 1.04
CA LEU A 43 -8.23 3.40 1.06
C LEU A 43 -8.50 4.89 0.81
N MET A 44 -7.44 5.71 0.70
CA MET A 44 -7.57 7.15 0.50
C MET A 44 -8.14 7.49 -0.88
N PRO A 45 -8.94 8.55 -1.00
CA PRO A 45 -9.54 8.97 -2.27
C PRO A 45 -8.50 9.53 -3.26
N LEU A 46 -7.49 10.25 -2.77
CA LEU A 46 -6.36 10.78 -3.56
C LEU A 46 -5.18 9.82 -3.40
N LYS A 47 -5.21 8.73 -4.17
CA LYS A 47 -4.23 7.64 -4.02
C LYS A 47 -2.81 8.07 -4.34
N GLU A 48 -2.60 8.84 -5.41
CA GLU A 48 -1.29 9.28 -5.86
C GLU A 48 -0.57 10.16 -4.82
N ASP A 49 -1.30 11.05 -4.13
CA ASP A 49 -0.75 11.86 -3.03
C ASP A 49 -0.34 10.99 -1.85
N THR A 50 -1.16 9.99 -1.51
CA THR A 50 -0.88 9.04 -0.42
C THR A 50 0.30 8.14 -0.76
N GLU A 51 0.40 7.66 -2.00
CA GLU A 51 1.56 6.92 -2.51
C GLU A 51 2.85 7.70 -2.28
N LEU A 52 2.87 8.97 -2.72
CA LEU A 52 4.03 9.83 -2.57
C LEU A 52 4.45 10.03 -1.11
N GLN A 53 3.47 10.29 -0.23
CA GLN A 53 3.72 10.51 1.20
C GLN A 53 4.29 9.27 1.88
N LEU A 54 3.70 8.10 1.63
CA LEU A 54 4.15 6.84 2.23
C LEU A 54 5.49 6.39 1.67
N LEU A 55 5.71 6.50 0.35
CA LEU A 55 6.99 6.17 -0.26
C LEU A 55 8.11 7.09 0.26
N ARG A 56 7.85 8.39 0.44
CA ARG A 56 8.82 9.33 1.03
C ARG A 56 9.20 8.91 2.45
N SER A 57 8.24 8.46 3.25
CA SER A 57 8.49 8.01 4.63
C SER A 57 9.27 6.70 4.65
N LEU A 58 8.89 5.73 3.81
CA LEU A 58 9.53 4.41 3.73
C LEU A 58 10.93 4.47 3.11
N SER A 59 11.22 5.47 2.27
CA SER A 59 12.55 5.63 1.66
C SER A 59 13.63 6.13 2.63
N ASN A 60 13.24 6.63 3.80
CA ASN A 60 14.17 7.11 4.83
C ASN A 60 14.75 5.96 5.68
N THR A 61 15.26 4.94 5.03
CA THR A 61 15.89 3.76 5.66
C THR A 61 17.08 3.28 4.85
N PRO A 62 18.11 2.70 5.47
CA PRO A 62 19.19 2.03 4.75
C PRO A 62 18.81 0.67 4.16
N LEU A 63 17.62 0.15 4.51
CA LEU A 63 17.14 -1.14 4.05
C LEU A 63 16.46 -1.03 2.69
N GLN A 64 16.56 -2.07 1.87
CA GLN A 64 15.80 -2.16 0.62
C GLN A 64 14.35 -2.51 0.97
N VAL A 65 13.41 -1.70 0.48
CA VAL A 65 11.97 -1.91 0.67
C VAL A 65 11.32 -2.12 -0.69
N ASP A 66 10.54 -3.19 -0.80
CA ASP A 66 9.70 -3.50 -1.96
C ASP A 66 8.23 -3.25 -1.57
N VAL A 67 7.57 -2.34 -2.27
CA VAL A 67 6.21 -1.90 -1.95
C VAL A 67 5.21 -2.43 -2.96
N THR A 68 4.17 -3.07 -2.45
CA THR A 68 2.99 -3.50 -3.21
C THR A 68 1.80 -2.65 -2.79
N PHE A 69 1.25 -1.86 -3.72
CA PHE A 69 0.01 -1.14 -3.48
C PHE A 69 -1.20 -2.05 -3.71
N VAL A 70 -2.14 -1.99 -2.78
CA VAL A 70 -3.36 -2.81 -2.79
C VAL A 70 -4.57 -1.91 -2.75
N ALA A 71 -5.55 -2.19 -3.61
CA ALA A 71 -6.84 -1.54 -3.60
C ALA A 71 -7.94 -2.56 -3.26
N VAL A 72 -8.99 -2.08 -2.58
CA VAL A 72 -10.21 -2.87 -2.39
C VAL A 72 -10.91 -3.08 -3.73
N SER A 73 -11.37 -4.29 -3.96
CA SER A 73 -12.02 -4.68 -5.22
C SER A 73 -13.51 -4.32 -5.25
N SER A 74 -14.11 -4.19 -4.07
CA SER A 74 -15.56 -3.96 -3.90
C SER A 74 -15.97 -2.47 -3.98
N HIS A 75 -15.02 -1.56 -4.20
CA HIS A 75 -15.27 -0.13 -4.29
C HIS A 75 -14.60 0.52 -5.50
N GLU A 76 -15.35 1.26 -6.30
CA GLU A 76 -14.80 2.03 -7.43
C GLU A 76 -14.22 3.38 -6.94
N SER A 77 -12.95 3.60 -7.22
CA SER A 77 -12.30 4.87 -6.90
C SER A 77 -12.81 5.99 -7.83
N LYS A 78 -13.36 7.06 -7.23
CA LYS A 78 -13.89 8.20 -8.00
C LYS A 78 -12.81 9.20 -8.43
N ASN A 79 -11.71 9.28 -7.71
CA ASN A 79 -10.69 10.33 -7.85
C ASN A 79 -9.37 9.83 -8.45
N THR A 80 -9.23 8.53 -8.68
CA THR A 80 -8.03 7.94 -9.29
C THR A 80 -8.45 7.25 -10.59
N SER A 81 -7.68 7.46 -11.66
CA SER A 81 -8.00 6.86 -12.94
C SER A 81 -7.89 5.33 -12.91
N MET A 82 -8.80 4.65 -13.58
CA MET A 82 -8.76 3.18 -13.70
C MET A 82 -7.46 2.70 -14.34
N SER A 83 -6.88 3.49 -15.25
CA SER A 83 -5.59 3.16 -15.87
C SER A 83 -4.44 3.15 -14.86
N HIS A 84 -4.43 4.07 -13.89
CA HIS A 84 -3.46 4.10 -12.80
C HIS A 84 -3.64 2.89 -11.88
N LEU A 85 -4.89 2.61 -11.46
CA LEU A 85 -5.20 1.46 -10.60
C LEU A 85 -4.78 0.14 -11.26
N ASN A 86 -5.20 -0.10 -12.50
CA ASN A 86 -4.87 -1.33 -13.21
C ASN A 86 -3.37 -1.52 -13.45
N LYS A 87 -2.61 -0.43 -13.48
CA LYS A 87 -1.18 -0.49 -13.74
C LYS A 87 -0.35 -0.67 -12.45
N PHE A 88 -0.75 -0.05 -11.35
CA PHE A 88 0.09 0.08 -10.16
C PHE A 88 -0.47 -0.60 -8.92
N TYR A 89 -1.74 -1.01 -8.93
CA TYR A 89 -2.40 -1.65 -7.81
C TYR A 89 -2.71 -3.11 -8.08
N GLU A 90 -2.57 -3.90 -7.05
CA GLU A 90 -3.04 -5.27 -6.99
C GLU A 90 -4.33 -5.34 -6.16
N THR A 91 -5.14 -6.39 -6.35
CA THR A 91 -6.31 -6.66 -5.51
C THR A 91 -5.92 -7.56 -4.35
N PHE A 92 -6.80 -7.67 -3.34
CA PHE A 92 -6.57 -8.62 -2.25
C PHE A 92 -6.47 -10.07 -2.78
N ALA A 93 -7.25 -10.42 -3.81
CA ALA A 93 -7.19 -11.75 -4.44
C ALA A 93 -5.81 -12.07 -5.03
N ASP A 94 -5.09 -11.07 -5.54
CA ASP A 94 -3.76 -11.25 -6.13
C ASP A 94 -2.69 -11.49 -5.07
N ILE A 95 -2.85 -10.90 -3.89
CA ILE A 95 -1.84 -10.94 -2.82
C ILE A 95 -2.10 -11.98 -1.73
N LYS A 96 -3.29 -12.57 -1.65
CA LYS A 96 -3.73 -13.43 -0.52
C LYS A 96 -2.85 -14.63 -0.23
N ASN A 97 -2.09 -15.12 -1.22
CA ASN A 97 -1.16 -16.25 -1.08
C ASN A 97 0.28 -15.80 -0.80
N ARG A 98 0.52 -14.49 -0.68
CA ARG A 98 1.85 -13.91 -0.43
C ARG A 98 2.01 -13.59 1.05
N TYR A 99 3.26 -13.59 1.50
CA TYR A 99 3.65 -13.16 2.83
C TYR A 99 4.37 -11.81 2.77
N PHE A 100 4.06 -10.93 3.70
CA PHE A 100 4.66 -9.60 3.79
C PHE A 100 5.32 -9.37 5.15
N ASP A 101 6.43 -8.66 5.14
CA ASP A 101 7.10 -8.23 6.37
C ASP A 101 6.29 -7.12 7.08
N GLY A 102 5.56 -6.32 6.31
CA GLY A 102 4.69 -5.28 6.83
C GLY A 102 3.43 -5.08 5.99
N LEU A 103 2.34 -4.73 6.65
CA LEU A 103 1.09 -4.27 6.05
C LEU A 103 0.77 -2.88 6.59
N ILE A 104 0.51 -1.93 5.71
CA ILE A 104 0.01 -0.59 6.07
C ILE A 104 -1.42 -0.48 5.58
N ILE A 105 -2.34 -0.15 6.48
CA ILE A 105 -3.75 0.13 6.17
C ILE A 105 -3.98 1.61 6.40
N THR A 106 -4.33 2.34 5.34
CA THR A 106 -4.52 3.79 5.40
C THR A 106 -5.87 4.18 6.01
N GLY A 107 -6.07 5.46 6.23
CA GLY A 107 -7.39 6.03 6.49
C GLY A 107 -8.31 5.96 5.27
N ALA A 108 -9.58 6.25 5.52
CA ALA A 108 -10.62 6.40 4.51
C ALA A 108 -11.59 7.51 4.95
N PRO A 109 -12.21 8.26 4.04
CA PRO A 109 -13.13 9.35 4.38
C PRO A 109 -14.55 8.81 4.62
N VAL A 110 -14.69 7.83 5.50
CA VAL A 110 -15.95 7.14 5.83
C VAL A 110 -16.24 7.16 7.34
N GLU A 111 -15.63 8.06 8.08
CA GLU A 111 -15.73 8.17 9.54
C GLU A 111 -17.14 8.52 10.06
N GLN A 112 -18.05 8.92 9.18
CA GLN A 112 -19.45 9.22 9.51
C GLN A 112 -20.40 8.05 9.23
N MET A 113 -19.88 6.94 8.69
CA MET A 113 -20.67 5.74 8.37
C MET A 113 -20.46 4.68 9.46
N GLU A 114 -21.52 3.88 9.71
CA GLU A 114 -21.34 2.64 10.46
C GLU A 114 -20.44 1.70 9.67
N TYR A 115 -19.63 0.90 10.37
CA TYR A 115 -18.61 0.06 9.70
C TYR A 115 -19.24 -0.93 8.71
N GLU A 116 -20.37 -1.53 9.08
CA GLU A 116 -21.09 -2.51 8.27
C GLU A 116 -21.76 -1.89 7.02
N GLU A 117 -21.94 -0.57 6.99
CA GLU A 117 -22.47 0.16 5.84
C GLU A 117 -21.40 0.54 4.82
N VAL A 118 -20.11 0.38 5.17
CA VAL A 118 -19.01 0.63 4.25
C VAL A 118 -18.94 -0.48 3.20
N ASP A 119 -19.01 -0.13 1.93
CA ASP A 119 -19.11 -1.06 0.79
C ASP A 119 -18.09 -2.20 0.83
N TYR A 120 -16.87 -1.89 1.26
CA TYR A 120 -15.75 -2.84 1.32
C TYR A 120 -15.52 -3.42 2.73
N TRP A 121 -16.45 -3.28 3.67
CA TRP A 121 -16.26 -3.77 5.04
C TRP A 121 -15.97 -5.27 5.12
N LYS A 122 -16.68 -6.07 4.33
CA LYS A 122 -16.46 -7.53 4.28
C LYS A 122 -15.05 -7.88 3.84
N GLU A 123 -14.57 -7.22 2.77
CA GLU A 123 -13.20 -7.40 2.28
C GLU A 123 -12.18 -6.95 3.34
N MET A 124 -12.45 -5.86 4.07
CA MET A 124 -11.62 -5.41 5.19
C MET A 124 -11.54 -6.47 6.29
N CYS A 125 -12.63 -7.10 6.69
CA CYS A 125 -12.64 -8.17 7.68
C CYS A 125 -11.78 -9.36 7.21
N GLU A 126 -11.86 -9.74 5.93
CA GLU A 126 -11.03 -10.79 5.36
C GLU A 126 -9.53 -10.41 5.40
N ILE A 127 -9.21 -9.16 5.08
CA ILE A 127 -7.83 -8.64 5.14
C ILE A 127 -7.31 -8.61 6.58
N PHE A 128 -8.11 -8.20 7.55
CA PHE A 128 -7.73 -8.22 8.96
C PHE A 128 -7.43 -9.65 9.44
N GLU A 129 -8.28 -10.63 9.10
CA GLU A 129 -8.02 -12.02 9.45
C GLU A 129 -6.77 -12.57 8.75
N TRP A 130 -6.63 -12.31 7.46
CA TRP A 130 -5.47 -12.69 6.67
C TRP A 130 -4.17 -12.09 7.21
N SER A 131 -4.20 -10.85 7.66
CA SER A 131 -3.01 -10.16 8.17
C SER A 131 -2.40 -10.85 9.39
N LYS A 132 -3.18 -11.55 10.21
CA LYS A 132 -2.71 -12.28 11.40
C LYS A 132 -1.71 -13.38 11.06
N THR A 133 -1.76 -13.91 9.84
CA THR A 133 -0.92 -15.04 9.39
C THR A 133 0.01 -14.72 8.23
N HIS A 134 -0.26 -13.65 7.48
CA HIS A 134 0.48 -13.29 6.25
C HIS A 134 1.23 -11.96 6.33
N ALA A 135 1.14 -11.26 7.44
CA ALA A 135 1.95 -10.07 7.72
C ALA A 135 2.66 -10.20 9.06
N THR A 136 3.98 -9.92 9.10
CA THR A 136 4.72 -9.92 10.37
C THR A 136 4.25 -8.81 11.29
N SER A 137 3.97 -7.63 10.71
CA SER A 137 3.53 -6.44 11.45
C SER A 137 2.53 -5.66 10.61
N THR A 138 1.52 -5.10 11.28
CA THR A 138 0.50 -4.27 10.63
C THR A 138 0.45 -2.90 11.27
N LEU A 139 0.55 -1.86 10.43
CA LEU A 139 0.37 -0.47 10.83
C LEU A 139 -0.99 0.01 10.33
N HIS A 140 -1.84 0.39 11.26
CA HIS A 140 -3.14 0.97 10.97
C HIS A 140 -3.09 2.49 11.14
N LEU A 141 -3.57 3.25 10.14
CA LEU A 141 -3.56 4.71 10.15
C LEU A 141 -4.98 5.27 10.16
N CYS A 142 -5.24 6.27 10.99
CA CYS A 142 -6.49 7.03 11.03
C CYS A 142 -7.73 6.13 11.13
N TRP A 143 -8.68 6.22 10.17
CA TRP A 143 -9.86 5.35 10.13
C TRP A 143 -9.50 3.86 10.10
N GLY A 144 -8.43 3.49 9.43
CA GLY A 144 -7.93 2.11 9.45
C GLY A 144 -7.61 1.60 10.86
N SER A 145 -7.15 2.49 11.76
CA SER A 145 -6.95 2.14 13.18
C SER A 145 -8.27 1.90 13.91
N GLN A 146 -9.25 2.76 13.66
CA GLN A 146 -10.59 2.61 14.26
C GLN A 146 -11.26 1.32 13.78
N ALA A 147 -11.20 1.05 12.48
CA ALA A 147 -11.73 -0.17 11.87
C ALA A 147 -11.07 -1.44 12.44
N GLY A 148 -9.75 -1.43 12.61
CA GLY A 148 -9.03 -2.55 13.18
C GLY A 148 -9.27 -2.78 14.67
N LEU A 149 -9.63 -1.73 15.42
CA LEU A 149 -10.04 -1.85 16.84
C LEU A 149 -11.49 -2.31 16.98
N TYR A 150 -12.34 -1.96 16.02
CA TYR A 150 -13.73 -2.39 16.00
C TYR A 150 -13.86 -3.87 15.64
N TYR A 151 -13.04 -4.36 14.67
CA TYR A 151 -12.98 -5.77 14.27
C TYR A 151 -12.45 -6.67 15.38
#